data_7c848d361a03a7dbe154a95289b560f1
#
_entry.id   7c848d361a03a7dbe154a95289b560f1
#
_cell.length_a   1.000
_cell.length_b   1.000
_cell.length_c   1.000
_cell.angle_alpha   90.00
_cell.angle_beta   90.00
_cell.angle_gamma   90.00
#
_symmetry.space_group_name_H-M   'P 1'
#
loop_
_entity.id
_entity.type
_entity.pdbx_description
1 polymer ?
#
loop_
_entity_poly.entity_id
_entity_poly.type
_entity_poly.pdbx_seq_one_letter_code
_entity_poly.pdbx_strand_id
1 'polypeptide(L)'
;MFKEKNLSPKQLALLTALLMSSLIALSVFVLIANWKLLLAYFIACFIVIYLLVNQILELFIYRKIKLIYKLISYTKASKREEAFQKYLLPRKGIDEVREDVENWAAQKVNEIQQLQSNEEFRKEFLQNLSHEIKTPIFAIQGYLELLSDGAIDDPILSKKFIGQAESNVQRLVGLLNDVDVITNLEINKDSILKQHFIIQDLITEVAQNLNVKLLKKNIQFQFKKGSELPIQVFADKNKIYQVLVNIFSNAVKYGKIDGEISAGVYHLEDEKILIEITDNGIGIDEAHIPRLFERFYRTDDARSREIGGSGLGLAICKHIVEAHGENIHVRSQLNVGTTIGFTLPQ
;
A
#
# COMPACT_ATOMS: atom_id res chain seq x y z
N MET A 1 -18.47 -33.82 14.88
CA MET A 1 -18.30 -33.44 13.47
C MET A 1 -17.87 -34.68 12.71
N PHE A 2 -18.83 -35.39 12.08
CA PHE A 2 -18.57 -36.63 11.37
C PHE A 2 -17.76 -36.35 10.14
N LYS A 3 -16.53 -36.88 10.07
CA LYS A 3 -15.72 -36.89 8.87
C LYS A 3 -16.33 -37.91 7.92
N GLU A 4 -17.27 -37.51 7.08
CA GLU A 4 -17.73 -38.33 5.97
C GLU A 4 -16.52 -38.66 5.08
N LYS A 5 -16.11 -39.90 5.12
CA LYS A 5 -15.09 -40.44 4.23
C LYS A 5 -15.74 -40.57 2.85
N ASN A 6 -15.70 -39.49 2.07
CA ASN A 6 -16.17 -39.51 0.69
C ASN A 6 -15.37 -40.56 -0.09
N LEU A 7 -16.06 -41.60 -0.55
CA LEU A 7 -15.50 -42.63 -1.38
C LEU A 7 -14.95 -42.04 -2.68
N SER A 8 -13.73 -42.40 -3.05
CA SER A 8 -13.18 -41.96 -4.33
C SER A 8 -14.04 -42.53 -5.48
N PRO A 9 -14.08 -41.86 -6.66
CA PRO A 9 -14.84 -42.34 -7.83
C PRO A 9 -14.50 -43.80 -8.19
N LYS A 10 -13.24 -44.20 -8.04
CA LYS A 10 -12.78 -45.58 -8.25
C LYS A 10 -13.33 -46.56 -7.21
N GLN A 11 -13.41 -46.16 -5.95
CA GLN A 11 -14.01 -46.97 -4.87
C GLN A 11 -15.51 -47.14 -5.06
N LEU A 12 -16.18 -46.06 -5.52
CA LEU A 12 -17.61 -46.11 -5.83
C LEU A 12 -17.90 -47.06 -7.02
N ALA A 13 -17.10 -46.97 -8.09
CA ALA A 13 -17.17 -47.85 -9.24
C ALA A 13 -16.95 -49.32 -8.86
N LEU A 14 -15.98 -49.57 -7.98
CA LEU A 14 -15.67 -50.93 -7.52
C LEU A 14 -16.81 -51.52 -6.67
N LEU A 15 -17.37 -50.71 -5.73
CA LEU A 15 -18.51 -51.12 -4.88
C LEU A 15 -19.78 -51.38 -5.71
N THR A 16 -20.11 -50.49 -6.66
CA THR A 16 -21.27 -50.70 -7.54
C THR A 16 -21.10 -51.87 -8.46
N ALA A 17 -19.90 -52.09 -9.01
CA ALA A 17 -19.60 -53.26 -9.84
C ALA A 17 -19.73 -54.56 -9.07
N LEU A 18 -19.26 -54.58 -7.81
CA LEU A 18 -19.34 -55.76 -6.94
C LEU A 18 -20.77 -56.09 -6.55
N LEU A 19 -21.59 -55.08 -6.21
CA LEU A 19 -23.00 -55.27 -5.89
C LEU A 19 -23.81 -55.76 -7.10
N MET A 20 -23.63 -55.14 -8.26
CA MET A 20 -24.37 -55.52 -9.46
C MET A 20 -23.96 -56.87 -10.00
N SER A 21 -22.66 -57.22 -10.00
CA SER A 21 -22.19 -58.51 -10.44
C SER A 21 -22.63 -59.64 -9.51
N SER A 22 -22.71 -59.42 -8.19
CA SER A 22 -23.24 -60.40 -7.23
C SER A 22 -24.74 -60.63 -7.41
N LEU A 23 -25.56 -59.59 -7.67
CA LEU A 23 -26.98 -59.71 -7.97
C LEU A 23 -27.21 -60.51 -9.28
N ILE A 24 -26.43 -60.23 -10.32
CA ILE A 24 -26.53 -60.94 -11.59
C ILE A 24 -26.07 -62.41 -11.42
N ALA A 25 -24.98 -62.67 -10.69
CA ALA A 25 -24.53 -64.03 -10.43
C ALA A 25 -25.56 -64.83 -9.61
N LEU A 26 -26.24 -64.21 -8.64
CA LEU A 26 -27.29 -64.86 -7.85
C LEU A 26 -28.50 -65.24 -8.74
N SER A 27 -28.89 -64.41 -9.70
CA SER A 27 -29.98 -64.68 -10.62
C SER A 27 -29.67 -65.83 -11.58
N VAL A 28 -28.40 -65.99 -12.00
CA VAL A 28 -27.93 -67.03 -12.90
C VAL A 28 -27.57 -68.33 -12.18
N PHE A 29 -27.37 -68.27 -10.82
CA PHE A 29 -27.06 -69.44 -10.02
C PHE A 29 -28.11 -70.54 -10.14
N VAL A 30 -29.36 -70.21 -10.30
CA VAL A 30 -30.49 -71.17 -10.47
C VAL A 30 -30.41 -71.92 -11.82
N LEU A 31 -29.72 -71.35 -12.82
CA LEU A 31 -29.65 -71.89 -14.16
C LEU A 31 -28.35 -72.69 -14.49
N ILE A 32 -27.27 -72.41 -13.76
CA ILE A 32 -25.96 -72.96 -14.00
C ILE A 32 -25.54 -73.84 -12.80
N ALA A 33 -25.56 -75.17 -13.02
CA ALA A 33 -25.13 -76.17 -12.02
C ALA A 33 -23.59 -76.30 -11.87
N ASN A 34 -22.81 -75.64 -12.71
CA ASN A 34 -21.33 -75.73 -12.67
C ASN A 34 -20.74 -74.44 -12.02
N TRP A 35 -20.20 -74.60 -10.82
CA TRP A 35 -19.63 -73.52 -10.06
C TRP A 35 -18.45 -72.80 -10.75
N LYS A 36 -17.63 -73.49 -11.58
CA LYS A 36 -16.51 -72.90 -12.31
C LYS A 36 -17.00 -71.94 -13.41
N LEU A 37 -18.07 -72.29 -14.10
CA LEU A 37 -18.71 -71.41 -15.10
C LEU A 37 -19.37 -70.23 -14.45
N LEU A 38 -20.00 -70.39 -13.27
CA LEU A 38 -20.59 -69.30 -12.48
C LEU A 38 -19.54 -68.30 -12.03
N LEU A 39 -18.38 -68.74 -11.55
CA LEU A 39 -17.26 -67.86 -11.16
C LEU A 39 -16.69 -67.11 -12.35
N ALA A 40 -16.50 -67.74 -13.49
CA ALA A 40 -16.02 -67.10 -14.70
C ALA A 40 -17.00 -66.03 -15.20
N TYR A 41 -18.30 -66.31 -15.15
CA TYR A 41 -19.34 -65.35 -15.49
C TYR A 41 -19.39 -64.14 -14.53
N PHE A 42 -19.26 -64.39 -13.22
CA PHE A 42 -19.18 -63.32 -12.21
C PHE A 42 -17.99 -62.38 -12.49
N ILE A 43 -16.79 -62.94 -12.74
CA ILE A 43 -15.60 -62.17 -13.04
C ILE A 43 -15.78 -61.34 -14.30
N ALA A 44 -16.32 -61.94 -15.37
CA ALA A 44 -16.57 -61.23 -16.63
C ALA A 44 -17.56 -60.09 -16.46
N CYS A 45 -18.68 -60.30 -15.77
CA CYS A 45 -19.67 -59.25 -15.47
C CYS A 45 -19.07 -58.15 -14.61
N PHE A 46 -18.29 -58.51 -13.56
CA PHE A 46 -17.63 -57.53 -12.70
C PHE A 46 -16.70 -56.62 -13.50
N ILE A 47 -15.86 -57.15 -14.37
CA ILE A 47 -14.93 -56.37 -15.21
C ILE A 47 -15.72 -55.41 -16.12
N VAL A 48 -16.74 -55.90 -16.81
CA VAL A 48 -17.52 -55.08 -17.73
C VAL A 48 -18.25 -53.95 -17.00
N ILE A 49 -18.92 -54.27 -15.89
CA ILE A 49 -19.65 -53.25 -15.08
C ILE A 49 -18.69 -52.22 -14.49
N TYR A 50 -17.52 -52.67 -13.95
CA TYR A 50 -16.51 -51.77 -13.42
C TYR A 50 -16.01 -50.79 -14.47
N LEU A 51 -15.65 -51.27 -15.68
CA LEU A 51 -15.19 -50.41 -16.77
C LEU A 51 -16.25 -49.40 -17.21
N LEU A 52 -17.51 -49.85 -17.37
CA LEU A 52 -18.63 -48.99 -17.75
C LEU A 52 -18.88 -47.91 -16.68
N VAL A 53 -19.00 -48.29 -15.41
CA VAL A 53 -19.26 -47.32 -14.33
C VAL A 53 -18.11 -46.34 -14.16
N ASN A 54 -16.86 -46.81 -14.22
CA ASN A 54 -15.69 -45.95 -14.14
C ASN A 54 -15.68 -44.93 -15.29
N GLN A 55 -15.98 -45.36 -16.52
CA GLN A 55 -16.02 -44.48 -17.70
C GLN A 55 -17.14 -43.43 -17.59
N ILE A 56 -18.34 -43.84 -17.12
CA ILE A 56 -19.46 -42.93 -16.90
C ILE A 56 -19.14 -41.91 -15.83
N LEU A 57 -18.56 -42.33 -14.70
CA LEU A 57 -18.17 -41.42 -13.62
C LEU A 57 -17.10 -40.45 -14.06
N GLU A 58 -16.07 -40.89 -14.77
CA GLU A 58 -15.03 -39.98 -15.30
C GLU A 58 -15.61 -38.94 -16.25
N LEU A 59 -16.50 -39.31 -17.17
CA LEU A 59 -17.16 -38.40 -18.09
C LEU A 59 -18.07 -37.39 -17.35
N PHE A 60 -18.82 -37.87 -16.36
CA PHE A 60 -19.74 -37.02 -15.57
C PHE A 60 -18.96 -36.01 -14.75
N ILE A 61 -17.92 -36.46 -14.04
CA ILE A 61 -17.05 -35.60 -13.21
C ILE A 61 -16.33 -34.59 -14.09
N TYR A 62 -15.77 -35.03 -15.22
CA TYR A 62 -15.07 -34.17 -16.16
C TYR A 62 -15.98 -33.02 -16.67
N ARG A 63 -17.24 -33.35 -17.01
CA ARG A 63 -18.21 -32.30 -17.41
C ARG A 63 -18.51 -31.28 -16.30
N LYS A 64 -18.65 -31.72 -15.05
CA LYS A 64 -18.91 -30.84 -13.90
C LYS A 64 -17.68 -29.95 -13.60
N ILE A 65 -16.50 -30.53 -13.59
CA ILE A 65 -15.23 -29.82 -13.42
C ILE A 65 -15.03 -28.77 -14.53
N LYS A 66 -15.29 -29.11 -15.78
CA LYS A 66 -15.18 -28.19 -16.92
C LYS A 66 -16.10 -26.97 -16.78
N LEU A 67 -17.28 -27.13 -16.21
CA LEU A 67 -18.22 -26.03 -15.93
C LEU A 67 -17.68 -25.08 -14.84
N ILE A 68 -17.14 -25.63 -13.76
CA ILE A 68 -16.54 -24.83 -12.67
C ILE A 68 -15.32 -24.07 -13.19
N TYR A 69 -14.45 -24.73 -13.93
CA TYR A 69 -13.27 -24.11 -14.55
C TYR A 69 -13.65 -22.98 -15.50
N LYS A 70 -14.73 -23.17 -16.29
CA LYS A 70 -15.24 -22.14 -17.18
C LYS A 70 -15.72 -20.90 -16.41
N LEU A 71 -16.39 -21.08 -15.28
CA LEU A 71 -16.84 -19.99 -14.40
C LEU A 71 -15.64 -19.21 -13.80
N ILE A 72 -14.62 -19.92 -13.31
CA ILE A 72 -13.42 -19.30 -12.74
C ILE A 72 -12.60 -18.57 -13.81
N SER A 73 -12.46 -19.16 -15.00
CA SER A 73 -11.71 -18.53 -16.09
C SER A 73 -12.41 -17.28 -16.65
N TYR A 74 -13.74 -17.21 -16.65
CA TYR A 74 -14.46 -15.99 -17.01
C TYR A 74 -14.16 -14.79 -16.09
N THR A 75 -13.83 -15.05 -14.83
CA THR A 75 -13.46 -13.99 -13.88
C THR A 75 -11.97 -13.58 -13.97
N LYS A 76 -11.13 -14.38 -14.62
CA LYS A 76 -9.67 -14.12 -14.76
C LYS A 76 -9.27 -13.52 -16.12
N ALA A 77 -10.06 -13.70 -17.16
CA ALA A 77 -9.58 -13.49 -18.51
C ALA A 77 -9.71 -12.05 -19.01
N SER A 78 -8.59 -11.41 -19.26
CA SER A 78 -8.44 -10.43 -20.33
C SER A 78 -8.74 -11.11 -21.68
N LYS A 79 -9.43 -10.40 -22.58
CA LYS A 79 -9.88 -10.92 -23.90
C LYS A 79 -8.81 -11.67 -24.74
N ARG A 80 -7.53 -11.53 -24.40
CA ARG A 80 -6.40 -12.12 -25.10
C ARG A 80 -6.03 -13.52 -24.60
N GLU A 81 -6.36 -13.85 -23.35
CA GLU A 81 -6.11 -15.15 -22.73
C GLU A 81 -7.23 -16.18 -23.03
N GLU A 82 -8.44 -15.73 -23.34
CA GLU A 82 -9.56 -16.61 -23.72
C GLU A 82 -9.26 -17.49 -24.94
N ALA A 83 -8.50 -16.97 -25.91
CA ALA A 83 -8.16 -17.72 -27.13
C ALA A 83 -7.14 -18.84 -26.86
N PHE A 84 -6.23 -18.65 -25.90
CA PHE A 84 -5.18 -19.62 -25.56
C PHE A 84 -5.71 -20.77 -24.69
N GLN A 85 -6.65 -20.49 -23.78
CA GLN A 85 -7.23 -21.50 -22.87
C GLN A 85 -8.25 -22.43 -23.53
N LYS A 86 -8.85 -22.03 -24.64
CA LYS A 86 -9.86 -22.84 -25.35
C LYS A 86 -9.28 -24.15 -25.91
N TYR A 87 -7.98 -24.22 -26.14
CA TYR A 87 -7.28 -25.39 -26.75
C TYR A 87 -6.50 -26.27 -25.77
N LEU A 88 -6.27 -25.82 -24.53
CA LEU A 88 -5.37 -26.50 -23.57
C LEU A 88 -6.02 -26.69 -22.18
N LEU A 89 -7.25 -27.21 -22.11
CA LEU A 89 -7.76 -27.72 -20.83
C LEU A 89 -7.10 -29.07 -20.53
N PRO A 90 -6.11 -29.15 -19.63
CA PRO A 90 -5.55 -30.43 -19.21
C PRO A 90 -6.64 -31.27 -18.53
N ARG A 91 -6.58 -32.59 -18.65
CA ARG A 91 -7.37 -33.52 -17.83
C ARG A 91 -6.83 -33.47 -16.40
N LYS A 92 -7.19 -32.43 -15.65
CA LYS A 92 -6.81 -32.29 -14.25
C LYS A 92 -7.67 -33.17 -13.35
N GLY A 93 -7.03 -33.79 -12.37
CA GLY A 93 -7.72 -34.54 -11.32
C GLY A 93 -8.56 -33.64 -10.41
N ILE A 94 -9.49 -34.23 -9.67
CA ILE A 94 -10.38 -33.47 -8.73
C ILE A 94 -9.55 -32.74 -7.67
N ASP A 95 -8.45 -33.33 -7.20
CA ASP A 95 -7.60 -32.76 -6.15
C ASP A 95 -6.86 -31.50 -6.64
N GLU A 96 -6.36 -31.50 -7.89
CA GLU A 96 -5.75 -30.32 -8.51
C GLU A 96 -6.76 -29.18 -8.71
N VAL A 97 -8.00 -29.52 -9.08
CA VAL A 97 -9.07 -28.52 -9.24
C VAL A 97 -9.45 -27.91 -7.90
N ARG A 98 -9.47 -28.71 -6.83
CA ARG A 98 -9.72 -28.21 -5.48
C ARG A 98 -8.66 -27.21 -5.06
N GLU A 99 -7.39 -27.53 -5.26
CA GLU A 99 -6.27 -26.65 -4.94
C GLU A 99 -6.33 -25.33 -5.76
N ASP A 100 -6.63 -25.42 -7.06
CA ASP A 100 -6.80 -24.23 -7.91
C ASP A 100 -7.95 -23.33 -7.43
N VAL A 101 -9.08 -23.93 -6.98
CA VAL A 101 -10.24 -23.21 -6.44
C VAL A 101 -9.92 -22.56 -5.09
N GLU A 102 -9.22 -23.28 -4.18
CA GLU A 102 -8.79 -22.76 -2.88
C GLU A 102 -7.83 -21.58 -3.07
N ASN A 103 -6.84 -21.70 -3.96
CA ASN A 103 -5.90 -20.64 -4.29
C ASN A 103 -6.61 -19.42 -4.92
N TRP A 104 -7.55 -19.64 -5.83
CA TRP A 104 -8.35 -18.55 -6.41
C TRP A 104 -9.21 -17.85 -5.36
N ALA A 105 -9.88 -18.61 -4.48
CA ALA A 105 -10.68 -18.06 -3.40
C ALA A 105 -9.83 -17.19 -2.45
N ALA A 106 -8.64 -17.69 -2.07
CA ALA A 106 -7.70 -16.95 -1.24
C ALA A 106 -7.23 -15.65 -1.93
N GLN A 107 -6.91 -15.71 -3.22
CA GLN A 107 -6.58 -14.51 -4.00
C GLN A 107 -7.73 -13.50 -4.02
N LYS A 108 -8.97 -13.96 -4.23
CA LYS A 108 -10.14 -13.07 -4.26
C LYS A 108 -10.44 -12.44 -2.91
N VAL A 109 -10.28 -13.17 -1.82
CA VAL A 109 -10.40 -12.62 -0.47
C VAL A 109 -9.36 -11.52 -0.24
N ASN A 110 -8.11 -11.75 -0.61
CA ASN A 110 -7.06 -10.73 -0.49
C ASN A 110 -7.33 -9.50 -1.38
N GLU A 111 -7.80 -9.70 -2.62
CA GLU A 111 -8.16 -8.61 -3.51
C GLU A 111 -9.32 -7.75 -2.94
N ILE A 112 -10.37 -8.41 -2.40
CA ILE A 112 -11.49 -7.72 -1.75
C ILE A 112 -11.00 -6.95 -0.52
N GLN A 113 -10.15 -7.54 0.32
CA GLN A 113 -9.59 -6.85 1.47
C GLN A 113 -8.76 -5.64 1.08
N GLN A 114 -7.95 -5.74 0.04
CA GLN A 114 -7.18 -4.60 -0.49
C GLN A 114 -8.09 -3.49 -1.03
N LEU A 115 -9.16 -3.86 -1.76
CA LEU A 115 -10.13 -2.88 -2.26
C LEU A 115 -10.86 -2.18 -1.12
N GLN A 116 -11.29 -2.92 -0.10
CA GLN A 116 -11.93 -2.36 1.09
C GLN A 116 -10.98 -1.43 1.86
N SER A 117 -9.75 -1.85 2.10
CA SER A 117 -8.74 -1.01 2.75
C SER A 117 -8.46 0.26 1.94
N ASN A 118 -8.36 0.18 0.61
CA ASN A 118 -8.19 1.34 -0.24
C ASN A 118 -9.41 2.28 -0.21
N GLU A 119 -10.63 1.74 -0.13
CA GLU A 119 -11.86 2.54 -0.01
C GLU A 119 -11.94 3.26 1.33
N GLU A 120 -11.66 2.57 2.43
CA GLU A 120 -11.60 3.16 3.78
C GLU A 120 -10.54 4.27 3.84
N PHE A 121 -9.36 4.00 3.32
CA PHE A 121 -8.28 4.96 3.21
C PHE A 121 -8.69 6.20 2.41
N ARG A 122 -9.39 6.02 1.27
CA ARG A 122 -9.88 7.13 0.45
C ARG A 122 -10.94 7.96 1.18
N LYS A 123 -11.84 7.33 1.93
CA LYS A 123 -12.86 8.01 2.75
C LYS A 123 -12.20 8.84 3.85
N GLU A 124 -11.26 8.27 4.58
CA GLU A 124 -10.50 8.96 5.62
C GLU A 124 -9.71 10.15 5.06
N PHE A 125 -9.04 9.96 3.92
CA PHE A 125 -8.32 11.02 3.23
C PHE A 125 -9.24 12.21 2.89
N LEU A 126 -10.40 11.95 2.26
CA LEU A 126 -11.36 13.00 1.90
C LEU A 126 -11.96 13.69 3.13
N GLN A 127 -12.23 12.96 4.19
CA GLN A 127 -12.74 13.49 5.45
C GLN A 127 -11.71 14.44 6.09
N ASN A 128 -10.46 14.01 6.23
CA ASN A 128 -9.38 14.80 6.80
C ASN A 128 -9.08 16.04 5.95
N LEU A 129 -9.05 15.90 4.62
CA LEU A 129 -8.88 17.01 3.69
C LEU A 129 -10.01 18.06 3.87
N SER A 130 -11.27 17.60 3.97
CA SER A 130 -12.42 18.47 4.19
C SER A 130 -12.29 19.25 5.50
N HIS A 131 -11.83 18.63 6.56
CA HIS A 131 -11.60 19.29 7.85
C HIS A 131 -10.46 20.32 7.78
N GLU A 132 -9.33 19.96 7.16
CA GLU A 132 -8.18 20.88 7.03
C GLU A 132 -8.46 22.07 6.09
N ILE A 133 -9.39 21.95 5.15
CA ILE A 133 -9.87 23.05 4.31
C ILE A 133 -10.88 23.92 5.03
N LYS A 134 -11.84 23.35 5.76
CA LYS A 134 -12.93 24.10 6.42
C LYS A 134 -12.38 25.07 7.48
N THR A 135 -11.41 24.64 8.27
CA THR A 135 -10.85 25.44 9.36
C THR A 135 -10.32 26.82 8.89
N PRO A 136 -9.39 26.91 7.92
CA PRO A 136 -8.91 28.19 7.44
C PRO A 136 -9.99 28.99 6.69
N ILE A 137 -10.93 28.34 5.99
CA ILE A 137 -12.04 29.04 5.32
C ILE A 137 -12.91 29.77 6.34
N PHE A 138 -13.33 29.11 7.41
CA PHE A 138 -14.13 29.74 8.45
C PHE A 138 -13.36 30.82 9.20
N ALA A 139 -12.05 30.65 9.41
CA ALA A 139 -11.23 31.73 9.98
C ALA A 139 -11.17 32.96 9.07
N ILE A 140 -10.97 32.77 7.75
CA ILE A 140 -11.00 33.88 6.78
C ILE A 140 -12.35 34.56 6.81
N GLN A 141 -13.44 33.79 6.77
CA GLN A 141 -14.81 34.35 6.83
C GLN A 141 -15.00 35.19 8.09
N GLY A 142 -14.64 34.67 9.25
CA GLY A 142 -14.76 35.43 10.52
C GLY A 142 -13.93 36.71 10.56
N TYR A 143 -12.71 36.71 10.00
CA TYR A 143 -11.92 37.97 9.92
C TYR A 143 -12.54 38.99 8.95
N LEU A 144 -13.14 38.54 7.85
CA LEU A 144 -13.83 39.39 6.89
C LEU A 144 -15.12 39.96 7.51
N GLU A 145 -15.88 39.18 8.26
CA GLU A 145 -17.06 39.63 9.01
C GLU A 145 -16.68 40.71 10.04
N LEU A 146 -15.62 40.48 10.83
CA LEU A 146 -15.14 41.47 11.79
C LEU A 146 -14.71 42.79 11.13
N LEU A 147 -14.08 42.73 9.96
CA LEU A 147 -13.72 43.90 9.19
C LEU A 147 -14.96 44.63 8.67
N SER A 148 -15.99 43.92 8.21
CA SER A 148 -17.26 44.48 7.76
C SER A 148 -18.06 45.13 8.90
N ASP A 149 -17.99 44.60 10.10
CA ASP A 149 -18.67 45.06 11.29
C ASP A 149 -17.98 46.28 11.97
N GLY A 150 -17.06 46.94 11.25
CA GLY A 150 -16.47 48.23 11.66
C GLY A 150 -15.00 48.16 12.08
N ALA A 151 -14.40 46.97 12.21
CA ALA A 151 -12.96 46.85 12.50
C ALA A 151 -12.07 47.42 11.38
N ILE A 152 -12.62 47.69 10.20
CA ILE A 152 -11.91 48.30 9.08
C ILE A 152 -11.52 49.75 9.38
N ASP A 153 -12.28 50.44 10.26
CA ASP A 153 -12.05 51.82 10.64
C ASP A 153 -10.90 51.99 11.66
N ASP A 154 -10.48 50.89 12.31
CA ASP A 154 -9.32 50.84 13.18
C ASP A 154 -8.09 50.33 12.41
N PRO A 155 -7.07 51.19 12.16
CA PRO A 155 -5.89 50.81 11.36
C PRO A 155 -5.07 49.66 11.96
N ILE A 156 -5.12 49.47 13.30
CA ILE A 156 -4.37 48.41 13.98
C ILE A 156 -5.12 47.07 13.82
N LEU A 157 -6.43 47.07 14.08
CA LEU A 157 -7.28 45.88 13.97
C LEU A 157 -7.41 45.43 12.52
N SER A 158 -7.63 46.36 11.58
CA SER A 158 -7.76 46.06 10.18
C SER A 158 -6.50 45.41 9.63
N LYS A 159 -5.31 45.95 9.93
CA LYS A 159 -4.03 45.37 9.53
C LYS A 159 -3.82 43.96 10.14
N LYS A 160 -4.22 43.77 11.40
CA LYS A 160 -4.15 42.48 12.08
C LYS A 160 -5.04 41.43 11.40
N PHE A 161 -6.32 41.75 11.14
CA PHE A 161 -7.27 40.81 10.59
C PHE A 161 -6.99 40.48 9.11
N ILE A 162 -6.56 41.47 8.33
CA ILE A 162 -6.09 41.23 6.95
C ILE A 162 -4.88 40.29 6.95
N GLY A 163 -3.88 40.51 7.81
CA GLY A 163 -2.72 39.64 7.92
C GLY A 163 -3.07 38.21 8.36
N GLN A 164 -4.06 38.06 9.26
CA GLN A 164 -4.55 36.72 9.65
C GLN A 164 -5.31 36.02 8.51
N ALA A 165 -6.14 36.77 7.78
CA ALA A 165 -6.83 36.21 6.60
C ALA A 165 -5.82 35.78 5.53
N GLU A 166 -4.82 36.62 5.23
CA GLU A 166 -3.74 36.32 4.28
C GLU A 166 -2.97 35.06 4.69
N SER A 167 -2.62 34.93 5.97
CA SER A 167 -1.94 33.72 6.49
C SER A 167 -2.76 32.46 6.29
N ASN A 168 -4.09 32.49 6.46
CA ASN A 168 -4.97 31.38 6.23
C ASN A 168 -5.12 31.05 4.72
N VAL A 169 -5.13 32.07 3.84
CA VAL A 169 -5.08 31.84 2.39
C VAL A 169 -3.79 31.14 2.00
N GLN A 170 -2.63 31.59 2.49
CA GLN A 170 -1.34 30.94 2.21
C GLN A 170 -1.31 29.48 2.70
N ARG A 171 -1.96 29.20 3.86
CA ARG A 171 -2.10 27.84 4.35
C ARG A 171 -2.95 26.98 3.42
N LEU A 172 -4.05 27.50 2.87
CA LEU A 172 -4.89 26.79 1.89
C LEU A 172 -4.13 26.49 0.59
N VAL A 173 -3.39 27.48 0.07
CA VAL A 173 -2.55 27.29 -1.12
C VAL A 173 -1.51 26.18 -0.89
N GLY A 174 -0.85 26.20 0.28
CA GLY A 174 0.08 25.12 0.65
C GLY A 174 -0.58 23.74 0.69
N LEU A 175 -1.77 23.64 1.30
CA LEU A 175 -2.52 22.39 1.36
C LEU A 175 -2.92 21.87 -0.02
N LEU A 176 -3.38 22.73 -0.93
CA LEU A 176 -3.73 22.35 -2.31
C LEU A 176 -2.51 21.84 -3.07
N ASN A 177 -1.36 22.53 -2.95
CA ASN A 177 -0.12 22.08 -3.56
C ASN A 177 0.32 20.71 -3.02
N ASP A 178 0.19 20.47 -1.72
CA ASP A 178 0.49 19.16 -1.10
C ASP A 178 -0.41 18.05 -1.67
N VAL A 179 -1.70 18.32 -1.85
CA VAL A 179 -2.68 17.37 -2.44
C VAL A 179 -2.35 17.09 -3.91
N ASP A 180 -2.01 18.13 -4.69
CA ASP A 180 -1.61 17.97 -6.09
C ASP A 180 -0.37 17.08 -6.23
N VAL A 181 0.63 17.26 -5.36
CA VAL A 181 1.84 16.43 -5.36
C VAL A 181 1.50 14.97 -5.08
N ILE A 182 0.69 14.70 -4.04
CA ILE A 182 0.28 13.32 -3.69
C ILE A 182 -0.48 12.69 -4.85
N THR A 183 -1.46 13.40 -5.42
CA THR A 183 -2.28 12.90 -6.51
C THR A 183 -1.45 12.58 -7.76
N ASN A 184 -0.52 13.48 -8.11
CA ASN A 184 0.37 13.27 -9.26
C ASN A 184 1.31 12.08 -9.06
N LEU A 185 1.83 11.84 -7.85
CA LEU A 185 2.68 10.70 -7.54
C LEU A 185 1.89 9.36 -7.55
N GLU A 186 0.61 9.39 -7.22
CA GLU A 186 -0.25 8.19 -7.28
C GLU A 186 -0.61 7.80 -8.73
N ILE A 187 -0.91 8.80 -9.57
CA ILE A 187 -1.33 8.57 -10.96
C ILE A 187 -0.14 8.25 -11.86
N ASN A 188 0.97 8.97 -11.70
CA ASN A 188 2.11 8.94 -12.59
C ASN A 188 3.38 8.45 -11.88
N LYS A 189 3.41 7.19 -11.45
CA LYS A 189 4.60 6.59 -10.81
C LYS A 189 5.87 6.67 -11.69
N ASP A 190 5.71 6.77 -13.00
CA ASP A 190 6.81 6.79 -13.98
C ASP A 190 7.30 8.20 -14.37
N SER A 191 6.78 9.27 -13.74
CA SER A 191 7.10 10.66 -14.12
C SER A 191 8.31 11.26 -13.40
N ILE A 192 9.21 10.42 -12.86
CA ILE A 192 10.42 10.88 -12.19
C ILE A 192 11.52 11.15 -13.21
N LEU A 193 11.94 12.41 -13.31
CA LEU A 193 13.00 12.85 -14.19
C LEU A 193 14.35 12.84 -13.47
N LYS A 194 15.00 11.67 -13.42
CA LYS A 194 16.29 11.49 -12.76
C LYS A 194 17.41 12.17 -13.51
N GLN A 195 18.28 12.86 -12.78
CA GLN A 195 19.50 13.49 -13.26
C GLN A 195 20.60 13.42 -12.20
N HIS A 196 21.85 13.56 -12.62
CA HIS A 196 22.95 13.67 -11.67
C HIS A 196 23.06 15.09 -11.13
N PHE A 197 23.24 15.22 -9.80
CA PHE A 197 23.51 16.49 -9.13
C PHE A 197 24.26 16.25 -7.82
N ILE A 198 24.90 17.30 -7.29
CA ILE A 198 25.60 17.27 -6.00
C ILE A 198 24.57 17.51 -4.89
N ILE A 199 24.44 16.57 -3.96
CA ILE A 199 23.43 16.63 -2.91
C ILE A 199 23.72 17.73 -1.88
N GLN A 200 24.97 18.03 -1.59
CA GLN A 200 25.38 19.11 -0.68
C GLN A 200 24.96 20.49 -1.19
N ASP A 201 25.03 20.71 -2.50
CA ASP A 201 24.57 21.97 -3.11
C ASP A 201 23.08 22.16 -2.89
N LEU A 202 22.29 21.08 -3.09
CA LEU A 202 20.84 21.12 -2.90
C LEU A 202 20.46 21.33 -1.43
N ILE A 203 21.14 20.68 -0.49
CA ILE A 203 20.96 20.88 0.96
C ILE A 203 21.26 22.33 1.34
N THR A 204 22.35 22.87 0.83
CA THR A 204 22.76 24.27 1.08
C THR A 204 21.73 25.25 0.54
N GLU A 205 21.25 25.04 -0.69
CA GLU A 205 20.18 25.82 -1.31
C GLU A 205 18.92 25.87 -0.44
N VAL A 206 18.47 24.71 0.07
CA VAL A 206 17.31 24.63 0.97
C VAL A 206 17.55 25.37 2.27
N ALA A 207 18.71 25.20 2.91
CA ALA A 207 19.06 25.91 4.13
C ALA A 207 19.06 27.42 3.96
N GLN A 208 19.62 27.92 2.83
CA GLN A 208 19.63 29.34 2.48
C GLN A 208 18.20 29.89 2.28
N ASN A 209 17.34 29.16 1.58
CA ASN A 209 15.95 29.57 1.35
C ASN A 209 15.11 29.63 2.65
N LEU A 210 15.50 28.87 3.67
CA LEU A 210 14.86 28.89 4.99
C LEU A 210 15.59 29.79 6.00
N ASN A 211 16.63 30.51 5.59
CA ASN A 211 17.48 31.30 6.50
C ASN A 211 16.69 32.32 7.35
N VAL A 212 15.68 32.99 6.79
CA VAL A 212 14.83 33.91 7.55
C VAL A 212 14.10 33.22 8.70
N LYS A 213 13.67 31.97 8.49
CA LYS A 213 13.00 31.18 9.54
C LYS A 213 14.00 30.66 10.57
N LEU A 214 15.19 30.25 10.14
CA LEU A 214 16.30 29.83 11.01
C LEU A 214 16.73 30.98 11.92
N LEU A 215 16.95 32.16 11.36
CA LEU A 215 17.34 33.37 12.12
C LEU A 215 16.30 33.81 13.15
N LYS A 216 14.99 33.67 12.85
CA LYS A 216 13.91 34.00 13.82
C LYS A 216 13.98 33.18 15.10
N LYS A 217 14.52 31.95 15.05
CA LYS A 217 14.69 31.05 16.20
C LYS A 217 16.15 30.92 16.63
N ASN A 218 17.08 31.65 16.01
CA ASN A 218 18.52 31.54 16.19
C ASN A 218 19.04 30.09 16.02
N ILE A 219 18.48 29.34 15.03
CA ILE A 219 18.89 27.97 14.73
C ILE A 219 20.08 27.99 13.79
N GLN A 220 21.14 27.27 14.15
CA GLN A 220 22.34 27.10 13.33
C GLN A 220 22.23 25.86 12.44
N PHE A 221 22.64 25.99 11.19
CA PHE A 221 22.77 24.86 10.27
C PHE A 221 24.23 24.55 10.00
N GLN A 222 24.60 23.25 10.03
CA GLN A 222 25.94 22.79 9.65
C GLN A 222 25.92 21.37 9.07
N PHE A 223 26.93 21.06 8.26
CA PHE A 223 27.18 19.66 7.88
C PHE A 223 27.87 18.91 9.01
N LYS A 224 27.55 17.62 9.18
CA LYS A 224 28.31 16.73 10.07
C LYS A 224 29.71 16.51 9.49
N LYS A 225 30.71 16.39 10.37
CA LYS A 225 32.11 16.19 9.97
C LYS A 225 32.26 15.04 8.96
N GLY A 226 32.86 15.34 7.81
CA GLY A 226 33.07 14.39 6.70
C GLY A 226 31.93 14.34 5.69
N SER A 227 30.85 15.11 5.88
CA SER A 227 29.71 15.19 4.97
C SER A 227 29.75 16.44 4.06
N GLU A 228 30.81 17.25 4.17
CA GLU A 228 30.98 18.48 3.38
C GLU A 228 31.48 18.21 1.95
N LEU A 229 32.08 17.02 1.74
CA LEU A 229 32.63 16.66 0.44
C LEU A 229 31.52 16.42 -0.58
N PRO A 230 31.64 16.95 -1.82
CA PRO A 230 30.61 16.84 -2.82
C PRO A 230 30.38 15.38 -3.23
N ILE A 231 29.14 14.91 -3.11
CA ILE A 231 28.71 13.58 -3.51
C ILE A 231 27.63 13.73 -4.58
N GLN A 232 27.82 13.05 -5.69
CA GLN A 232 26.86 13.01 -6.79
C GLN A 232 25.81 11.93 -6.50
N VAL A 233 24.53 12.26 -6.76
CA VAL A 233 23.41 11.34 -6.67
C VAL A 233 22.60 11.38 -7.97
N PHE A 234 21.88 10.27 -8.27
CA PHE A 234 21.04 10.15 -9.45
C PHE A 234 19.55 10.09 -9.07
N ALA A 235 18.89 11.25 -9.09
CA ALA A 235 17.50 11.39 -8.65
C ALA A 235 16.79 12.57 -9.37
N ASP A 236 15.50 12.73 -9.14
CA ASP A 236 14.76 13.92 -9.57
C ASP A 236 15.07 15.07 -8.60
N LYS A 237 15.91 16.02 -9.05
CA LYS A 237 16.38 17.15 -8.26
C LYS A 237 15.22 17.95 -7.63
N ASN A 238 14.15 18.20 -8.39
CA ASN A 238 13.01 19.00 -7.90
C ASN A 238 12.21 18.27 -6.82
N LYS A 239 12.04 16.96 -6.98
CA LYS A 239 11.36 16.13 -6.00
C LYS A 239 12.19 15.99 -4.72
N ILE A 240 13.50 15.79 -4.84
CA ILE A 240 14.39 15.73 -3.67
C ILE A 240 14.49 17.10 -2.98
N TYR A 241 14.50 18.20 -3.73
CA TYR A 241 14.36 19.54 -3.15
C TYR A 241 13.12 19.65 -2.27
N GLN A 242 11.97 19.17 -2.74
CA GLN A 242 10.71 19.16 -1.97
C GLN A 242 10.81 18.30 -0.70
N VAL A 243 11.46 17.13 -0.77
CA VAL A 243 11.74 16.28 0.41
C VAL A 243 12.55 17.06 1.44
N LEU A 244 13.65 17.67 1.01
CA LEU A 244 14.52 18.45 1.88
C LEU A 244 13.79 19.65 2.51
N VAL A 245 13.01 20.42 1.72
CA VAL A 245 12.22 21.55 2.23
C VAL A 245 11.25 21.09 3.32
N ASN A 246 10.56 19.96 3.13
CA ASN A 246 9.62 19.44 4.12
C ASN A 246 10.34 19.02 5.42
N ILE A 247 11.47 18.33 5.30
CA ILE A 247 12.26 17.88 6.46
C ILE A 247 12.83 19.09 7.21
N PHE A 248 13.49 20.03 6.51
CA PHE A 248 14.03 21.24 7.12
C PHE A 248 12.95 22.12 7.74
N SER A 249 11.80 22.28 7.06
CA SER A 249 10.67 23.04 7.61
C SER A 249 10.17 22.43 8.91
N ASN A 250 10.11 21.10 9.02
CA ASN A 250 9.77 20.41 10.24
C ASN A 250 10.84 20.62 11.33
N ALA A 251 12.12 20.49 10.98
CA ALA A 251 13.25 20.73 11.90
C ALA A 251 13.24 22.16 12.47
N VAL A 252 12.97 23.17 11.65
CA VAL A 252 12.81 24.57 12.10
C VAL A 252 11.58 24.74 12.97
N LYS A 253 10.46 24.15 12.58
CA LYS A 253 9.17 24.27 13.23
C LYS A 253 9.19 23.70 14.65
N TYR A 254 9.74 22.49 14.81
CA TYR A 254 9.82 21.74 16.06
C TYR A 254 11.16 21.93 16.81
N GLY A 255 12.12 22.60 16.17
CA GLY A 255 13.39 22.97 16.77
C GLY A 255 13.24 23.92 17.95
N LYS A 256 14.18 23.86 18.87
CA LYS A 256 14.30 24.78 20.02
C LYS A 256 14.84 26.15 19.57
N ILE A 257 14.60 27.19 20.37
CA ILE A 257 15.32 28.47 20.24
C ILE A 257 16.80 28.19 20.55
N ASP A 258 17.71 28.85 19.84
CA ASP A 258 19.16 28.60 19.90
C ASP A 258 19.53 27.15 19.58
N GLY A 259 18.71 26.50 18.71
CA GLY A 259 18.87 25.11 18.33
C GLY A 259 19.87 24.89 17.20
N GLU A 260 20.02 23.63 16.83
CA GLU A 260 20.93 23.20 15.78
C GLU A 260 20.22 22.23 14.82
N ILE A 261 20.47 22.40 13.52
CA ILE A 261 20.12 21.44 12.47
C ILE A 261 21.42 21.00 11.80
N SER A 262 21.64 19.70 11.69
CA SER A 262 22.83 19.15 11.01
C SER A 262 22.45 18.19 9.89
N ALA A 263 23.20 18.24 8.79
CA ALA A 263 23.08 17.34 7.65
C ALA A 263 24.25 16.34 7.61
N GLY A 264 23.95 15.06 7.56
CA GLY A 264 24.89 13.97 7.32
C GLY A 264 24.69 13.36 5.95
N VAL A 265 25.77 13.07 5.24
CA VAL A 265 25.74 12.38 3.94
C VAL A 265 26.79 11.26 3.98
N TYR A 266 26.34 10.02 3.76
CA TYR A 266 27.16 8.84 3.97
C TYR A 266 27.05 7.88 2.79
N HIS A 267 28.17 7.29 2.40
CA HIS A 267 28.15 6.16 1.49
C HIS A 267 27.68 4.91 2.19
N LEU A 268 26.75 4.18 1.59
CA LEU A 268 26.35 2.85 1.99
C LEU A 268 26.90 1.82 1.00
N GLU A 269 26.69 0.55 1.31
CA GLU A 269 26.89 -0.55 0.36
C GLU A 269 25.89 -0.39 -0.82
N ASP A 270 26.14 -1.10 -1.93
CA ASP A 270 25.29 -1.09 -3.14
C ASP A 270 25.12 0.28 -3.85
N GLU A 271 26.20 1.10 -3.89
CA GLU A 271 26.21 2.41 -4.57
C GLU A 271 25.05 3.33 -4.12
N LYS A 272 24.70 3.28 -2.85
CA LYS A 272 23.67 4.12 -2.24
C LYS A 272 24.28 5.19 -1.33
N ILE A 273 23.60 6.33 -1.31
CA ILE A 273 23.95 7.45 -0.45
C ILE A 273 22.83 7.65 0.58
N LEU A 274 23.17 7.64 1.86
CA LEU A 274 22.27 7.99 2.95
C LEU A 274 22.39 9.47 3.26
N ILE A 275 21.25 10.17 3.24
CA ILE A 275 21.12 11.57 3.61
C ILE A 275 20.34 11.64 4.93
N GLU A 276 20.90 12.24 5.96
CA GLU A 276 20.25 12.42 7.26
C GLU A 276 20.19 13.90 7.63
N ILE A 277 19.00 14.37 7.99
CA ILE A 277 18.80 15.69 8.59
C ILE A 277 18.40 15.48 10.04
N THR A 278 19.18 16.07 10.94
CA THR A 278 19.04 15.92 12.40
C THR A 278 18.77 17.28 13.03
N ASP A 279 17.74 17.39 13.84
CA ASP A 279 17.48 18.53 14.73
C ASP A 279 17.64 18.14 16.21
N ASN A 280 17.93 19.10 17.04
CA ASN A 280 17.95 18.97 18.51
C ASN A 280 16.67 19.52 19.17
N GLY A 281 15.56 19.41 18.48
CA GLY A 281 14.26 19.94 18.88
C GLY A 281 13.58 19.17 20.01
N ILE A 282 12.24 19.23 20.04
CA ILE A 282 11.43 18.60 21.09
C ILE A 282 11.42 17.07 21.00
N GLY A 283 11.82 16.51 19.86
CA GLY A 283 11.72 15.07 19.60
C GLY A 283 10.28 14.57 19.48
N ILE A 284 10.16 13.24 19.32
CA ILE A 284 8.89 12.54 19.09
C ILE A 284 8.86 11.33 20.01
N ASP A 285 7.72 11.07 20.65
CA ASP A 285 7.51 9.88 21.45
C ASP A 285 7.49 8.63 20.55
N GLU A 286 8.06 7.53 21.05
CA GLU A 286 8.22 6.28 20.32
C GLU A 286 6.88 5.72 19.80
N ALA A 287 5.79 5.92 20.56
CA ALA A 287 4.44 5.49 20.17
C ALA A 287 3.94 6.14 18.87
N HIS A 288 4.45 7.32 18.51
CA HIS A 288 4.06 8.06 17.30
C HIS A 288 4.93 7.74 16.08
N ILE A 289 6.13 7.20 16.28
CA ILE A 289 7.11 6.95 15.20
C ILE A 289 6.54 6.10 14.05
N PRO A 290 5.84 4.99 14.27
CA PRO A 290 5.31 4.15 13.19
C PRO A 290 4.33 4.86 12.28
N ARG A 291 3.65 5.90 12.78
CA ARG A 291 2.57 6.62 12.13
C ARG A 291 2.98 7.94 11.49
N LEU A 292 4.23 8.38 11.67
CA LEU A 292 4.68 9.72 11.24
C LEU A 292 4.55 9.97 9.74
N PHE A 293 4.61 8.91 8.93
CA PHE A 293 4.49 8.99 7.48
C PHE A 293 3.05 8.79 6.97
N GLU A 294 2.07 8.59 7.88
CA GLU A 294 0.66 8.56 7.52
C GLU A 294 0.17 9.96 7.14
N ARG A 295 -0.73 10.05 6.18
CA ARG A 295 -1.30 11.33 5.72
C ARG A 295 -2.17 11.94 6.81
N PHE A 296 -2.06 13.27 6.98
CA PHE A 296 -2.77 14.05 8.01
C PHE A 296 -2.45 13.67 9.46
N TYR A 297 -1.51 12.76 9.66
CA TYR A 297 -1.11 12.37 11.00
C TYR A 297 -0.35 13.50 11.69
N ARG A 298 -0.75 13.80 12.93
CA ARG A 298 -0.10 14.77 13.82
C ARG A 298 -0.21 14.28 15.24
N THR A 299 0.84 14.46 16.03
CA THR A 299 0.80 14.20 17.47
C THR A 299 -0.15 15.18 18.16
N ASP A 300 -0.74 14.80 19.30
CA ASP A 300 -1.70 15.65 20.03
C ASP A 300 -1.06 16.97 20.49
N ASP A 301 0.21 16.93 20.88
CA ASP A 301 0.98 18.13 21.22
C ASP A 301 1.18 19.08 20.02
N ALA A 302 1.27 18.54 18.82
CA ALA A 302 1.36 19.34 17.60
C ALA A 302 0.01 19.90 17.15
N ARG A 303 -1.11 19.30 17.59
CA ARG A 303 -2.47 19.80 17.36
C ARG A 303 -2.82 20.94 18.33
N SER A 304 -2.45 20.79 19.60
CA SER A 304 -2.78 21.76 20.68
C SER A 304 -1.95 23.05 20.61
N ARG A 305 -0.73 22.99 20.07
CA ARG A 305 0.06 24.19 19.80
C ARG A 305 -0.39 24.77 18.46
N GLU A 306 -0.57 26.09 18.36
CA GLU A 306 -0.87 26.83 17.11
C GLU A 306 0.20 26.66 16.01
N ILE A 307 0.97 25.59 16.10
CA ILE A 307 2.02 25.21 15.17
C ILE A 307 1.35 24.57 13.94
N GLY A 308 0.91 25.40 13.00
CA GLY A 308 0.20 24.99 11.79
C GLY A 308 0.95 23.95 10.93
N GLY A 309 0.22 23.12 10.20
CA GLY A 309 0.74 22.14 9.23
C GLY A 309 -0.36 21.16 8.85
N SER A 310 -0.38 20.75 7.59
CA SER A 310 -1.36 19.82 7.02
C SER A 310 -1.23 18.38 7.51
N GLY A 311 -0.06 17.98 8.02
CA GLY A 311 0.25 16.57 8.27
C GLY A 311 0.54 15.77 6.98
N LEU A 312 0.70 16.44 5.83
CA LEU A 312 0.99 15.79 4.55
C LEU A 312 2.49 15.76 4.22
N GLY A 313 3.29 16.68 4.78
CA GLY A 313 4.69 16.87 4.39
C GLY A 313 5.55 15.61 4.49
N LEU A 314 5.47 14.84 5.60
CA LEU A 314 6.24 13.59 5.75
C LEU A 314 5.69 12.46 4.88
N ALA A 315 4.39 12.40 4.66
CA ALA A 315 3.78 11.46 3.71
C ALA A 315 4.27 11.73 2.28
N ILE A 316 4.36 13.01 1.88
CA ILE A 316 4.95 13.43 0.60
C ILE A 316 6.42 12.98 0.51
N CYS A 317 7.21 13.18 1.55
CA CYS A 317 8.61 12.71 1.58
C CYS A 317 8.69 11.21 1.31
N LYS A 318 7.89 10.42 2.01
CA LYS A 318 7.83 8.97 1.83
C LYS A 318 7.46 8.59 0.40
N HIS A 319 6.38 9.16 -0.15
CA HIS A 319 5.97 8.87 -1.53
C HIS A 319 7.02 9.23 -2.58
N ILE A 320 7.70 10.36 -2.42
CA ILE A 320 8.77 10.77 -3.34
C ILE A 320 9.94 9.78 -3.26
N VAL A 321 10.40 9.42 -2.07
CA VAL A 321 11.53 8.52 -1.87
C VAL A 321 11.19 7.10 -2.38
N GLU A 322 10.01 6.58 -2.05
CA GLU A 322 9.53 5.28 -2.56
C GLU A 322 9.36 5.26 -4.08
N ALA A 323 8.95 6.38 -4.69
CA ALA A 323 8.88 6.50 -6.15
C ALA A 323 10.26 6.48 -6.82
N HIS A 324 11.34 6.82 -6.09
CA HIS A 324 12.71 6.62 -6.54
C HIS A 324 13.22 5.18 -6.38
N GLY A 325 12.44 4.30 -5.72
CA GLY A 325 12.82 2.92 -5.37
C GLY A 325 13.65 2.83 -4.08
N GLU A 326 13.61 3.88 -3.25
CA GLU A 326 14.46 4.05 -2.09
C GLU A 326 13.66 4.10 -0.78
N ASN A 327 14.36 4.15 0.37
CA ASN A 327 13.75 4.07 1.69
C ASN A 327 13.93 5.37 2.47
N ILE A 328 12.92 5.72 3.28
CA ILE A 328 12.96 6.80 4.26
C ILE A 328 12.75 6.21 5.66
N HIS A 329 13.47 6.75 6.65
CA HIS A 329 13.35 6.33 8.04
C HIS A 329 13.43 7.54 8.99
N VAL A 330 12.99 7.32 10.23
CA VAL A 330 13.05 8.31 11.29
C VAL A 330 13.61 7.67 12.56
N ARG A 331 14.45 8.42 13.27
CA ARG A 331 14.91 8.13 14.64
C ARG A 331 14.65 9.36 15.48
N SER A 332 13.98 9.21 16.58
CA SER A 332 13.68 10.33 17.47
C SER A 332 13.61 9.89 18.92
N GLN A 333 13.94 10.81 19.79
CA GLN A 333 13.77 10.65 21.23
C GLN A 333 13.23 11.96 21.81
N LEU A 334 12.20 11.84 22.64
CA LEU A 334 11.55 12.98 23.26
C LEU A 334 12.55 13.86 24.02
N ASN A 335 12.50 15.18 23.83
CA ASN A 335 13.39 16.20 24.37
C ASN A 335 14.88 16.12 23.93
N VAL A 336 15.25 15.19 23.08
CA VAL A 336 16.60 15.08 22.51
C VAL A 336 16.64 15.66 21.09
N GLY A 337 15.72 15.20 20.21
CA GLY A 337 15.63 15.66 18.83
C GLY A 337 15.17 14.57 17.88
N THR A 338 15.17 14.89 16.58
CA THR A 338 14.70 14.00 15.50
C THR A 338 15.73 13.94 14.39
N THR A 339 15.95 12.74 13.86
CA THR A 339 16.71 12.48 12.64
C THR A 339 15.80 11.84 11.62
N ILE A 340 15.66 12.46 10.45
CA ILE A 340 15.00 11.87 9.29
C ILE A 340 16.07 11.57 8.24
N GLY A 341 16.13 10.30 7.83
CA GLY A 341 17.09 9.83 6.85
C GLY A 341 16.40 9.18 5.66
N PHE A 342 16.99 9.34 4.47
CA PHE A 342 16.54 8.67 3.26
C PHE A 342 17.73 8.30 2.37
N THR A 343 17.54 7.29 1.52
CA THR A 343 18.57 6.84 0.60
C THR A 343 18.33 7.37 -0.82
N LEU A 344 19.41 7.53 -1.58
CA LEU A 344 19.39 7.82 -3.01
C LEU A 344 20.47 6.98 -3.70
N PRO A 345 20.30 6.59 -4.98
CA PRO A 345 21.38 6.00 -5.77
C PRO A 345 22.46 7.05 -6.10
N GLN A 346 23.69 6.59 -6.17
CA GLN A 346 24.84 7.41 -6.57
C GLN A 346 24.86 7.67 -8.07
#